data_baafed9f657af35e5bdb1a9023f1f0f3
#
_entry.id   baafed9f657af35e5bdb1a9023f1f0f3
#
_cell.length_a   1.000
_cell.length_b   1.000
_cell.length_c   1.000
_cell.angle_alpha   90.00
_cell.angle_beta   90.00
_cell.angle_gamma   90.00
#
_symmetry.space_group_name_H-M   'P 1'
#
loop_
_entity.id
_entity.type
_entity.pdbx_description
1 polymer ?
#
loop_
_entity_poly.entity_id
_entity_poly.type
_entity_poly.pdbx_seq_one_letter_code
_entity_poly.pdbx_strand_id
1 'polypeptide(L)'
;MIARIWRGITRKEKADDYLAYLQDTGMKDYGATAGNRGVTVLRRDQGENCEIMLISLWDSMDAVRAFAGENPDRSVYYPEDDQYLLQMEPLVRHYDVFEHHAPALAAAADAKPAARKRK
;
A
#
# COMPACT_ATOMS: atom_id res chain seq x y z
N MET A 1 -10.19 11.29 -7.05
CA MET A 1 -9.35 10.12 -6.69
C MET A 1 -8.89 10.26 -5.25
N ILE A 2 -8.90 9.17 -4.54
CA ILE A 2 -8.53 9.14 -3.13
C ILE A 2 -7.23 8.33 -2.96
N ALA A 3 -6.34 8.82 -2.12
CA ALA A 3 -5.17 8.05 -1.68
C ALA A 3 -5.42 7.58 -0.26
N ARG A 4 -5.24 6.27 -0.03
CA ARG A 4 -5.37 5.65 1.29
C ARG A 4 -3.99 5.20 1.73
N ILE A 5 -3.59 5.61 2.93
CA ILE A 5 -2.24 5.34 3.42
C ILE A 5 -2.33 4.52 4.70
N TRP A 6 -1.68 3.35 4.66
CA TRP A 6 -1.54 2.46 5.80
C TRP A 6 -0.06 2.30 6.14
N ARG A 7 0.26 2.14 7.40
CA ARG A 7 1.63 2.00 7.86
C ARG A 7 1.70 0.91 8.92
N GLY A 8 2.74 0.09 8.85
CA GLY A 8 3.00 -0.94 9.85
C GLY A 8 4.49 -1.08 10.13
N ILE A 9 4.81 -1.66 11.26
CA ILE A 9 6.19 -1.88 11.69
C ILE A 9 6.37 -3.36 11.99
N THR A 10 7.41 -3.97 11.39
CA THR A 10 7.80 -5.35 11.70
C THR A 10 9.22 -5.33 12.25
N ARG A 11 9.66 -6.46 12.79
CA ARG A 11 11.10 -6.67 12.98
C ARG A 11 11.72 -6.86 11.59
N LYS A 12 12.94 -6.40 11.43
CA LYS A 12 13.63 -6.46 10.16
C LYS A 12 13.72 -7.89 9.62
N GLU A 13 14.00 -8.84 10.49
CA GLU A 13 14.13 -10.25 10.07
C GLU A 13 12.81 -10.88 9.64
N LYS A 14 11.67 -10.27 9.96
CA LYS A 14 10.36 -10.77 9.54
C LYS A 14 9.78 -10.03 8.36
N ALA A 15 10.44 -8.99 7.88
CA ALA A 15 9.87 -8.11 6.85
C ALA A 15 9.58 -8.85 5.55
N ASP A 16 10.53 -9.70 5.09
CA ASP A 16 10.32 -10.43 3.85
C ASP A 16 9.13 -11.40 3.96
N ASP A 17 9.01 -12.07 5.08
CA ASP A 17 7.89 -12.99 5.30
C ASP A 17 6.56 -12.23 5.35
N TYR A 18 6.56 -11.07 5.99
CA TYR A 18 5.34 -10.26 6.04
C TYR A 18 4.95 -9.75 4.65
N LEU A 19 5.92 -9.33 3.86
CA LEU A 19 5.63 -8.86 2.50
C LEU A 19 5.06 -10.00 1.65
N ALA A 20 5.54 -11.23 1.83
CA ALA A 20 4.97 -12.39 1.16
C ALA A 20 3.53 -12.65 1.62
N TYR A 21 3.28 -12.53 2.92
CA TYR A 21 1.93 -12.67 3.47
C TYR A 21 0.98 -11.61 2.89
N LEU A 22 1.46 -10.37 2.73
CA LEU A 22 0.65 -9.31 2.12
C LEU A 22 0.23 -9.65 0.69
N GLN A 23 1.09 -10.32 -0.07
CA GLN A 23 0.75 -10.71 -1.44
C GLN A 23 -0.46 -11.65 -1.46
N ASP A 24 -0.57 -12.51 -0.46
CA ASP A 24 -1.65 -13.50 -0.38
C ASP A 24 -2.91 -12.96 0.30
N THR A 25 -2.85 -11.82 0.94
CA THR A 25 -3.96 -11.25 1.68
C THR A 25 -4.37 -9.89 1.11
N GLY A 26 -3.81 -8.80 1.64
CA GLY A 26 -4.22 -7.45 1.26
C GLY A 26 -4.09 -7.17 -0.21
N MET A 27 -2.98 -7.57 -0.84
CA MET A 27 -2.76 -7.28 -2.25
C MET A 27 -3.84 -7.91 -3.13
N LYS A 28 -4.29 -9.12 -2.79
CA LYS A 28 -5.36 -9.75 -3.55
C LYS A 28 -6.67 -9.01 -3.41
N ASP A 29 -6.98 -8.55 -2.20
CA ASP A 29 -8.20 -7.81 -1.95
C ASP A 29 -8.18 -6.45 -2.63
N TYR A 30 -7.05 -5.75 -2.63
CA TYR A 30 -6.92 -4.52 -3.38
C TYR A 30 -7.23 -4.75 -4.86
N GLY A 31 -6.62 -5.76 -5.45
CA GLY A 31 -6.80 -6.05 -6.87
C GLY A 31 -8.21 -6.52 -7.21
N ALA A 32 -8.90 -7.12 -6.27
CA ALA A 32 -10.25 -7.65 -6.50
C ALA A 32 -11.34 -6.59 -6.32
N THR A 33 -11.02 -5.43 -5.75
CA THR A 33 -12.03 -4.41 -5.45
C THR A 33 -12.15 -3.42 -6.60
N ALA A 34 -13.35 -3.30 -7.15
CA ALA A 34 -13.61 -2.34 -8.22
C ALA A 34 -13.31 -0.92 -7.71
N GLY A 35 -12.71 -0.11 -8.57
CA GLY A 35 -12.34 1.25 -8.22
C GLY A 35 -10.96 1.41 -7.63
N ASN A 36 -10.25 0.30 -7.37
CA ASN A 36 -8.85 0.38 -6.98
C ASN A 36 -8.02 0.74 -8.20
N ARG A 37 -7.13 1.72 -8.05
CA ARG A 37 -6.28 2.23 -9.12
C ARG A 37 -4.82 1.88 -8.90
N GLY A 38 -4.55 0.92 -8.04
CA GLY A 38 -3.19 0.45 -7.79
C GLY A 38 -2.78 0.66 -6.35
N VAL A 39 -1.72 -0.04 -5.97
CA VAL A 39 -1.14 0.07 -4.65
C VAL A 39 0.37 0.06 -4.77
N THR A 40 1.03 0.93 -4.01
CA THR A 40 2.48 1.00 -3.94
C THR A 40 2.89 0.52 -2.56
N VAL A 41 3.81 -0.44 -2.52
CA VAL A 41 4.36 -0.98 -1.28
C VAL A 41 5.73 -0.35 -1.06
N LEU A 42 5.90 0.33 0.06
CA LEU A 42 7.16 0.96 0.42
C LEU A 42 7.72 0.27 1.66
N ARG A 43 9.03 0.18 1.72
CA ARG A 43 9.68 -0.33 2.93
C ARG A 43 10.90 0.51 3.26
N ARG A 44 11.19 0.62 4.55
CA ARG A 44 12.37 1.33 5.03
C ARG A 44 12.89 0.65 6.28
N ASP A 45 14.15 0.23 6.25
CA ASP A 45 14.77 -0.34 7.44
C ASP A 45 15.10 0.77 8.43
N GLN A 46 14.81 0.54 9.70
CA GLN A 46 15.10 1.47 10.79
C GLN A 46 15.70 0.68 11.95
N GLY A 47 17.03 0.59 12.01
CA GLY A 47 17.69 -0.19 13.03
C GLY A 47 17.28 -1.66 12.94
N GLU A 48 16.69 -2.18 14.00
CA GLU A 48 16.25 -3.58 14.03
C GLU A 48 14.86 -3.77 13.47
N ASN A 49 14.20 -2.69 13.08
CA ASN A 49 12.82 -2.73 12.61
C ASN A 49 12.75 -2.39 11.13
N CYS A 50 11.59 -2.64 10.55
CA CYS A 50 11.28 -2.28 9.18
C CYS A 50 9.91 -1.63 9.15
N GLU A 51 9.85 -0.44 8.57
CA GLU A 51 8.58 0.25 8.33
C GLU A 51 8.07 -0.14 6.96
N ILE A 52 6.80 -0.51 6.90
CA ILE A 52 6.13 -0.83 5.64
C ILE A 52 4.97 0.13 5.49
N MET A 53 4.85 0.73 4.32
CA MET A 53 3.78 1.67 4.03
C MET A 53 3.10 1.25 2.75
N LEU A 54 1.77 1.26 2.75
CA LEU A 54 0.97 0.99 1.57
C LEU A 54 0.24 2.26 1.19
N ILE A 55 0.44 2.68 -0.08
CA ILE A 55 -0.30 3.80 -0.64
C ILE A 55 -1.18 3.21 -1.72
N SER A 56 -2.49 3.24 -1.53
CA SER A 56 -3.44 2.74 -2.52
C SER A 56 -4.28 3.88 -3.07
N LEU A 57 -4.59 3.81 -4.35
CA LEU A 57 -5.37 4.83 -5.04
C LEU A 57 -6.73 4.27 -5.40
N TRP A 58 -7.76 5.11 -5.27
CA TRP A 58 -9.15 4.71 -5.41
C TRP A 58 -9.96 5.76 -6.16
N ASP A 59 -10.93 5.32 -6.95
CA ASP A 59 -11.80 6.24 -7.68
C ASP A 59 -12.60 7.15 -6.76
N SER A 60 -13.00 6.64 -5.60
CA SER A 60 -13.91 7.36 -4.72
C SER A 60 -13.86 6.74 -3.32
N MET A 61 -14.47 7.43 -2.36
CA MET A 61 -14.65 6.86 -1.02
C MET A 61 -15.60 5.66 -1.03
N ASP A 62 -16.54 5.62 -1.96
CA ASP A 62 -17.40 4.43 -2.07
C ASP A 62 -16.59 3.20 -2.45
N ALA A 63 -15.60 3.34 -3.33
CA ALA A 63 -14.70 2.25 -3.66
C ALA A 63 -13.87 1.84 -2.44
N VAL A 64 -13.40 2.80 -1.66
CA VAL A 64 -12.69 2.50 -0.42
C VAL A 64 -13.59 1.70 0.54
N ARG A 65 -14.86 2.08 0.66
CA ARG A 65 -15.78 1.35 1.53
C ARG A 65 -16.05 -0.07 1.05
N ALA A 66 -16.04 -0.28 -0.25
CA ALA A 66 -16.19 -1.63 -0.79
C ALA A 66 -15.05 -2.54 -0.35
N PHE A 67 -13.86 -1.97 -0.14
CA PHE A 67 -12.70 -2.70 0.35
C PHE A 67 -12.67 -2.77 1.87
N ALA A 68 -12.85 -1.63 2.54
CA ALA A 68 -12.58 -1.49 3.97
C ALA A 68 -13.81 -1.62 4.86
N GLY A 69 -15.02 -1.58 4.29
CA GLY A 69 -16.25 -1.64 5.06
C GLY A 69 -16.81 -0.27 5.38
N GLU A 70 -17.87 -0.25 6.17
CA GLU A 70 -18.61 0.97 6.44
C GLU A 70 -17.82 2.03 7.20
N ASN A 71 -16.80 1.61 7.93
CA ASN A 71 -15.92 2.54 8.61
C ASN A 71 -14.58 2.58 7.89
N PRO A 72 -14.47 3.39 6.83
CA PRO A 72 -13.31 3.33 5.94
C PRO A 72 -12.00 3.80 6.58
N ASP A 73 -12.07 4.55 7.66
CA ASP A 73 -10.86 5.02 8.34
C ASP A 73 -10.17 3.93 9.15
N ARG A 74 -10.83 2.80 9.37
CA ARG A 74 -10.22 1.69 10.09
C ARG A 74 -9.29 0.90 9.19
N SER A 75 -8.16 0.49 9.76
CA SER A 75 -7.24 -0.40 9.08
C SER A 75 -7.90 -1.76 8.85
N VAL A 76 -7.59 -2.39 7.72
CA VAL A 76 -8.03 -3.75 7.43
C VAL A 76 -6.91 -4.69 7.82
N TYR A 77 -7.17 -5.56 8.79
CA TYR A 77 -6.19 -6.52 9.25
C TYR A 77 -6.64 -7.95 8.93
N TYR A 78 -5.68 -8.84 8.79
CA TYR A 78 -5.89 -10.23 8.46
C TYR A 78 -5.43 -11.09 9.63
N PRO A 79 -5.89 -12.36 9.71
CA PRO A 79 -5.72 -13.15 10.94
C PRO A 79 -4.30 -13.28 11.47
N GLU A 80 -3.30 -13.29 10.58
CA GLU A 80 -1.92 -13.49 11.02
C GLU A 80 -1.11 -12.21 11.11
N ASP A 81 -1.73 -11.05 10.87
CA ASP A 81 -1.00 -9.78 10.93
C ASP A 81 -0.31 -9.57 12.27
N ASP A 82 -0.95 -9.99 13.36
CA ASP A 82 -0.39 -9.80 14.70
C ASP A 82 0.87 -10.63 14.95
N GLN A 83 1.14 -11.63 14.12
CA GLN A 83 2.37 -12.41 14.23
C GLN A 83 3.58 -11.68 13.66
N TYR A 84 3.35 -10.69 12.82
CA TYR A 84 4.40 -9.94 12.15
C TYR A 84 4.52 -8.52 12.67
N LEU A 85 3.40 -7.88 12.95
CA LEU A 85 3.38 -6.45 13.25
C LEU A 85 3.67 -6.19 14.73
N LEU A 86 4.62 -5.31 14.98
CA LEU A 86 4.93 -4.84 16.32
C LEU A 86 3.88 -3.86 16.82
N GLN A 87 3.28 -3.14 15.90
CA GLN A 87 2.20 -2.19 16.19
C GLN A 87 1.11 -2.37 15.14
N MET A 88 -0.13 -2.40 15.59
CA MET A 88 -1.29 -2.50 14.72
C MET A 88 -2.10 -1.22 14.89
N GLU A 89 -1.77 -0.23 14.07
CA GLU A 89 -2.49 1.05 14.13
C GLU A 89 -3.94 0.82 13.69
N PRO A 90 -4.91 1.30 14.46
CA PRO A 90 -6.30 1.03 14.14
C PRO A 90 -6.85 1.86 13.00
N LEU A 91 -6.18 2.95 12.65
CA LEU A 91 -6.69 3.91 11.67
C LEU A 91 -5.71 4.13 10.54
N VAL A 92 -6.25 4.37 9.36
CA VAL A 92 -5.49 4.79 8.18
C VAL A 92 -5.83 6.24 7.88
N ARG A 93 -5.13 6.82 6.89
CA ARG A 93 -5.40 8.20 6.44
C ARG A 93 -5.85 8.18 5.00
N HIS A 94 -6.80 9.05 4.70
CA HIS A 94 -7.27 9.27 3.34
C HIS A 94 -6.99 10.71 2.94
N TYR A 95 -6.59 10.88 1.69
CA TYR A 95 -6.31 12.20 1.11
C TYR A 95 -6.99 12.29 -0.24
N ASP A 96 -7.52 13.46 -0.55
CA ASP A 96 -7.90 13.73 -1.92
C ASP A 96 -6.63 13.91 -2.74
N VAL A 97 -6.57 13.27 -3.90
CA VAL A 97 -5.44 13.49 -4.80
C VAL A 97 -5.71 14.78 -5.53
N PHE A 98 -4.96 15.81 -5.18
CA PHE A 98 -5.10 17.13 -5.78
C PHE A 98 -4.62 17.14 -7.22
N GLU A 99 -3.43 16.59 -7.44
CA GLU A 99 -2.85 16.47 -8.77
C GLU A 99 -2.00 15.21 -8.84
N HIS A 100 -1.97 14.61 -10.02
CA HIS A 100 -1.07 13.50 -10.29
C HIS A 100 -0.48 13.74 -11.68
N HIS A 101 0.82 13.89 -11.72
CA HIS A 101 1.54 14.12 -12.96
C HIS A 101 2.36 12.89 -13.29
N ALA A 102 2.17 12.36 -14.49
CA ALA A 102 2.92 11.20 -14.94
C ALA A 102 3.44 11.50 -16.34
N PRO A 103 4.59 10.94 -16.71
CA PRO A 103 5.07 11.11 -18.08
C PRO A 103 4.12 10.42 -19.04
N ALA A 104 4.17 10.84 -20.30
CA ALA A 104 3.41 10.17 -21.33
C ALA A 104 3.84 8.70 -21.40
N LEU A 105 2.91 7.83 -21.77
CA LEU A 105 3.16 6.41 -21.81
C LEU A 105 4.38 6.05 -22.66
N ALA A 106 4.51 6.65 -23.82
CA ALA A 106 5.64 6.37 -24.69
C ALA A 106 6.97 6.77 -24.05
N ALA A 107 7.01 7.92 -23.39
CA ALA A 107 8.20 8.36 -22.69
C ALA A 107 8.53 7.43 -21.54
N ALA A 108 7.54 6.96 -20.83
CA ALA A 108 7.76 6.02 -19.75
C ALA A 108 8.34 4.70 -20.25
N ALA A 109 7.86 4.22 -21.38
CA ALA A 109 8.39 3.01 -21.98
C ALA A 109 9.84 3.20 -22.42
N ASP A 110 10.16 4.34 -22.98
CA ASP A 110 11.52 4.64 -23.40
C ASP A 110 12.48 4.76 -22.23
N ALA A 111 11.99 5.26 -21.12
CA ALA A 111 12.83 5.48 -19.96
C ALA A 111 13.17 4.20 -19.23
N LYS A 112 12.40 3.18 -19.42
CA LYS A 112 12.49 2.05 -18.55
C LYS A 112 13.82 1.35 -18.50
N PRO A 113 14.51 1.12 -19.47
CA PRO A 113 15.67 0.31 -19.25
C PRO A 113 16.73 1.05 -18.55
N ALA A 114 16.66 2.18 -18.51
CA ALA A 114 17.72 2.77 -17.92
C ALA A 114 17.48 3.16 -16.61
N ALA A 115 16.71 3.07 -16.49
CA ALA A 115 16.68 3.55 -15.87
C ALA A 115 16.95 3.47 -14.73
N ARG A 116 16.94 3.33 -14.62
CA ARG A 116 16.98 3.23 -13.94
C ARG A 116 17.97 3.20 -13.33
N LYS A 117 18.61 3.41 -13.33
CA LYS A 117 19.47 3.46 -13.05
C LYS A 117 19.93 4.34 -12.46
N ARG A 118 19.63 4.96 -12.27
CA ARG A 118 19.86 5.58 -11.94
C ARG A 118 20.27 6.00 -11.20
N LYS A 119 20.28 6.04 -10.89
CA LYS A 119 20.41 6.21 -10.51
C LYS A 119 20.69 6.55 -10.17
#